data_8b070a1ba37b2999e08978cca3366df9
#
_entry.id   8b070a1ba37b2999e08978cca3366df9
#
_cell.length_a   1.000
_cell.length_b   1.000
_cell.length_c   1.000
_cell.angle_alpha   90.00
_cell.angle_beta   90.00
_cell.angle_gamma   90.00
#
_symmetry.space_group_name_H-M   'P 1'
#
loop_
_entity.id
_entity.type
_entity.pdbx_description
1 polymer ?
#
loop_
_entity_poly.entity_id
_entity_poly.type
_entity_poly.pdbx_seq_one_letter_code
_entity_poly.pdbx_strand_id
1 'polypeptide(L)'
;MVTTENWSASEGKLQRYERTDTKWEKVGKSIEIKLGRNGLGWGRGLHRIPEDARFIKKEGDGKSPAGIFELKQAFGYAPFQIDYPYEIYTKDHHCVDDVNSKYYNKIVDSKRVKRDYQSYERMKFSEDYYKYGIVVDHNGIMEGEKSIRGAGSCIFIHIKSIPTAGCTVMEEAEIKEIIRWLDETKKPLLVQGTEKTVEALMKDERIRE
;
A
#
# COMPACT_ATOMS: atom_id res chain seq x y z
N MET A 1 7.35 8.86 0.83
CA MET A 1 6.85 9.37 -0.46
C MET A 1 7.34 8.47 -1.58
N VAL A 2 6.48 8.15 -2.53
CA VAL A 2 6.81 7.41 -3.76
C VAL A 2 6.54 8.30 -4.95
N THR A 3 7.53 8.51 -5.79
CA THR A 3 7.44 9.33 -6.99
C THR A 3 7.76 8.54 -8.24
N THR A 4 7.03 8.83 -9.32
CA THR A 4 7.27 8.30 -10.67
C THR A 4 7.43 9.46 -11.66
N GLU A 5 8.07 9.20 -12.79
CA GLU A 5 8.22 10.15 -13.86
C GLU A 5 6.87 10.55 -14.47
N ASN A 6 5.98 9.57 -14.68
CA ASN A 6 4.67 9.78 -15.30
C ASN A 6 3.65 8.73 -14.84
N TRP A 7 2.39 8.86 -15.25
CA TRP A 7 1.28 7.99 -14.86
C TRP A 7 1.36 6.56 -15.40
N SER A 8 2.14 6.29 -16.42
CA SER A 8 2.32 4.96 -17.02
C SER A 8 3.59 4.25 -16.54
N ALA A 9 4.45 4.94 -15.77
CA ALA A 9 5.68 4.37 -15.27
C ALA A 9 5.39 3.25 -14.25
N SER A 10 6.01 2.10 -14.45
CA SER A 10 5.97 0.94 -13.53
C SER A 10 7.17 0.90 -12.58
N GLU A 11 8.00 1.92 -12.59
CA GLU A 11 9.18 2.12 -11.77
C GLU A 11 9.16 3.52 -11.15
N GLY A 12 9.84 3.67 -10.01
CA GLY A 12 9.91 4.95 -9.33
C GLY A 12 10.89 4.91 -8.17
N LYS A 13 10.79 5.92 -7.32
CA LYS A 13 11.66 6.07 -6.15
C LYS A 13 10.82 6.25 -4.89
N LEU A 14 11.22 5.57 -3.83
CA LEU A 14 10.70 5.80 -2.49
C LEU A 14 11.75 6.58 -1.69
N GLN A 15 11.33 7.69 -1.10
CA GLN A 15 12.13 8.48 -0.16
C GLN A 15 11.36 8.61 1.14
N ARG A 16 11.98 8.27 2.26
CA ARG A 16 11.43 8.51 3.60
C ARG A 16 11.59 9.97 3.99
N TYR A 17 10.63 10.47 4.74
CA TYR A 17 10.66 11.82 5.32
C TYR A 17 10.15 11.77 6.74
N GLU A 18 10.71 12.60 7.59
CA GLU A 18 10.18 12.90 8.91
C GLU A 18 9.77 14.35 8.97
N ARG A 19 8.69 14.62 9.71
CA ARG A 19 8.24 15.98 9.97
C ARG A 19 8.94 16.52 11.18
N THR A 20 9.60 17.65 11.03
CA THR A 20 10.01 18.53 12.12
C THR A 20 8.94 19.59 12.33
N ASP A 21 9.08 20.44 13.34
CA ASP A 21 8.09 21.48 13.65
C ASP A 21 7.73 22.37 12.45
N THR A 22 8.64 22.56 11.51
CA THR A 22 8.50 23.51 10.41
C THR A 22 8.52 22.92 9.02
N LYS A 23 9.08 21.71 8.82
CA LYS A 23 9.31 21.13 7.48
C LYS A 23 9.40 19.61 7.48
N TRP A 24 9.31 19.04 6.27
CA TRP A 24 9.62 17.65 6.01
C TRP A 24 11.10 17.47 5.66
N GLU A 25 11.81 16.62 6.38
CA GLU A 25 13.22 16.31 6.17
C GLU A 25 13.42 14.90 5.63
N LYS A 26 14.33 14.76 4.67
CA LYS A 26 14.66 13.44 4.09
C LYS A 26 15.37 12.57 5.11
N VAL A 27 14.97 11.29 5.20
CA VAL A 27 15.58 10.26 6.05
C VAL A 27 16.10 9.13 5.19
N GLY A 28 17.36 8.78 5.40
CA GLY A 28 18.01 7.68 4.70
C GLY A 28 18.20 7.92 3.20
N LYS A 29 18.50 6.84 2.49
CA LYS A 29 18.70 6.86 1.05
C LYS A 29 17.38 6.70 0.29
N SER A 30 17.34 7.22 -0.92
CA SER A 30 16.28 6.91 -1.88
C SER A 30 16.37 5.45 -2.32
N ILE A 31 15.23 4.78 -2.44
CA ILE A 31 15.09 3.36 -2.77
C ILE A 31 14.44 3.25 -4.16
N GLU A 32 15.03 2.49 -5.06
CA GLU A 32 14.43 2.16 -6.34
C GLU A 32 13.30 1.15 -6.12
N ILE A 33 12.12 1.42 -6.68
CA ILE A 33 10.93 0.59 -6.48
C ILE A 33 10.27 0.22 -7.82
N LYS A 34 9.48 -0.85 -7.78
CA LYS A 34 8.55 -1.17 -8.86
C LYS A 34 7.12 -0.98 -8.38
N LEU A 35 6.24 -0.74 -9.33
CA LEU A 35 4.83 -0.43 -9.13
C LEU A 35 3.94 -1.36 -9.97
N GLY A 36 2.67 -1.04 -10.06
CA GLY A 36 1.75 -1.68 -10.99
C GLY A 36 2.28 -1.64 -12.43
N ARG A 37 2.18 -2.77 -13.14
CA ARG A 37 2.68 -2.91 -14.52
C ARG A 37 2.08 -1.89 -15.52
N ASN A 38 0.94 -1.30 -15.18
CA ASN A 38 0.25 -0.28 -15.96
C ASN A 38 0.34 1.12 -15.30
N GLY A 39 1.33 1.34 -14.43
CA GLY A 39 1.60 2.62 -13.78
C GLY A 39 0.66 2.93 -12.63
N LEU A 40 0.16 4.16 -12.60
CA LEU A 40 -0.62 4.74 -11.49
C LEU A 40 -2.09 5.00 -11.88
N GLY A 41 -2.95 5.02 -10.87
CA GLY A 41 -4.32 5.53 -10.95
C GLY A 41 -4.74 6.12 -9.60
N TRP A 42 -5.52 7.20 -9.60
CA TRP A 42 -6.02 7.80 -8.37
C TRP A 42 -6.75 6.77 -7.51
N GLY A 43 -6.22 6.53 -6.32
CA GLY A 43 -6.77 5.59 -5.34
C GLY A 43 -7.78 6.26 -4.40
N ARG A 44 -8.23 5.50 -3.40
CA ARG A 44 -9.10 5.97 -2.32
C ARG A 44 -8.35 5.89 -1.01
N GLY A 45 -8.06 7.01 -0.43
CA GLY A 45 -7.35 7.20 0.84
C GLY A 45 -7.80 8.51 1.48
N LEU A 46 -6.88 9.20 2.13
CA LEU A 46 -7.19 10.46 2.84
C LEU A 46 -7.40 11.67 1.91
N HIS A 47 -6.85 11.63 0.70
CA HIS A 47 -6.96 12.72 -0.28
C HIS A 47 -8.32 12.75 -0.99
N ARG A 48 -8.63 13.88 -1.63
CA ARG A 48 -9.73 13.96 -2.59
C ARG A 48 -9.21 13.64 -3.98
N ILE A 49 -9.93 12.79 -4.72
CA ILE A 49 -9.65 12.57 -6.15
C ILE A 49 -10.05 13.84 -6.91
N PRO A 50 -9.17 14.43 -7.74
CA PRO A 50 -9.55 15.59 -8.55
C PRO A 50 -10.74 15.28 -9.46
N GLU A 51 -11.63 16.26 -9.67
CA GLU A 51 -12.85 16.08 -10.49
C GLU A 51 -12.50 15.79 -11.96
N ASP A 52 -11.40 16.32 -12.45
CA ASP A 52 -10.87 16.14 -13.81
C ASP A 52 -9.89 14.95 -13.92
N ALA A 53 -9.81 14.09 -12.89
CA ALA A 53 -8.88 12.97 -12.86
C ALA A 53 -9.14 11.99 -14.00
N ARG A 54 -8.13 11.78 -14.86
CA ARG A 54 -8.23 10.86 -16.02
C ARG A 54 -7.92 9.40 -15.68
N PHE A 55 -7.08 9.18 -14.67
CA PHE A 55 -6.60 7.86 -14.29
C PHE A 55 -7.16 7.48 -12.92
N ILE A 56 -8.26 6.75 -12.89
CA ILE A 56 -8.89 6.26 -11.65
C ILE A 56 -8.52 4.80 -11.45
N LYS A 57 -8.06 4.46 -10.25
CA LYS A 57 -7.77 3.07 -9.85
C LYS A 57 -9.04 2.22 -9.87
N LYS A 58 -8.94 1.04 -10.50
CA LYS A 58 -10.00 0.04 -10.57
C LYS A 58 -9.46 -1.35 -10.23
N GLU A 59 -10.36 -2.26 -9.90
CA GLU A 59 -10.00 -3.66 -9.73
C GLU A 59 -9.42 -4.25 -11.03
N GLY A 60 -8.33 -5.02 -10.90
CA GLY A 60 -7.72 -5.72 -12.02
C GLY A 60 -7.00 -4.85 -13.07
N ASP A 61 -6.90 -3.52 -12.87
CA ASP A 61 -6.33 -2.59 -13.86
C ASP A 61 -4.80 -2.61 -13.97
N GLY A 62 -4.12 -3.31 -13.06
CA GLY A 62 -2.66 -3.38 -13.02
C GLY A 62 -1.98 -2.07 -12.61
N LYS A 63 -2.68 -1.14 -11.98
CA LYS A 63 -2.16 0.17 -11.54
C LYS A 63 -1.97 0.21 -10.03
N SER A 64 -0.91 0.88 -9.57
CA SER A 64 -0.77 1.24 -8.17
C SER A 64 -1.61 2.47 -7.83
N PRO A 65 -2.20 2.56 -6.62
CA PRO A 65 -3.00 3.72 -6.25
C PRO A 65 -2.12 4.95 -6.04
N ALA A 66 -2.44 6.06 -6.69
CA ALA A 66 -1.88 7.38 -6.38
C ALA A 66 -2.74 8.08 -5.33
N GLY A 67 -2.10 8.81 -4.40
CA GLY A 67 -2.78 9.54 -3.34
C GLY A 67 -2.04 9.52 -2.01
N ILE A 68 -2.80 9.74 -0.93
CA ILE A 68 -2.34 9.73 0.46
C ILE A 68 -3.03 8.58 1.18
N PHE A 69 -2.27 7.66 1.76
CA PHE A 69 -2.77 6.46 2.41
C PHE A 69 -2.12 6.27 3.78
N GLU A 70 -2.88 5.86 4.77
CA GLU A 70 -2.33 5.44 6.06
C GLU A 70 -1.59 4.11 5.93
N LEU A 71 -0.52 3.99 6.70
CA LEU A 71 0.17 2.73 6.92
C LEU A 71 -0.12 2.35 8.38
N LYS A 72 -1.02 1.40 8.61
CA LYS A 72 -1.50 1.06 9.97
C LYS A 72 -0.95 -0.25 10.49
N GLN A 73 -0.43 -1.10 9.61
CA GLN A 73 -0.05 -2.46 9.94
C GLN A 73 1.06 -2.97 9.03
N ALA A 74 2.08 -3.57 9.63
CA ALA A 74 3.04 -4.40 8.92
C ALA A 74 2.67 -5.88 9.10
N PHE A 75 3.26 -6.74 8.29
CA PHE A 75 3.00 -8.18 8.34
C PHE A 75 4.19 -9.00 7.85
N GLY A 76 4.13 -10.31 8.12
CA GLY A 76 5.08 -11.27 7.58
C GLY A 76 4.74 -12.72 7.93
N TYR A 77 5.73 -13.62 7.75
CA TYR A 77 5.53 -15.07 7.92
C TYR A 77 5.94 -15.58 9.30
N ALA A 78 6.67 -14.79 10.08
CA ALA A 78 7.20 -15.14 11.39
C ALA A 78 7.30 -13.89 12.26
N PRO A 79 7.47 -14.04 13.59
CA PRO A 79 7.68 -12.90 14.47
C PRO A 79 8.84 -12.02 14.00
N PHE A 80 8.64 -10.72 14.05
CA PHE A 80 9.65 -9.72 13.74
C PHE A 80 9.69 -8.70 14.87
N GLN A 81 10.85 -8.55 15.50
CA GLN A 81 10.97 -7.68 16.68
C GLN A 81 11.00 -6.21 16.26
N ILE A 82 9.85 -5.57 16.39
CA ILE A 82 9.60 -4.16 16.06
C ILE A 82 8.57 -3.59 17.02
N ASP A 83 8.57 -2.28 17.16
CA ASP A 83 7.58 -1.51 17.93
C ASP A 83 6.55 -0.86 16.95
N TYR A 84 5.86 -1.72 16.20
CA TYR A 84 4.84 -1.33 15.24
C TYR A 84 3.79 -2.44 15.10
N PRO A 85 2.49 -2.14 14.88
CA PRO A 85 1.47 -3.17 14.68
C PRO A 85 1.89 -4.15 13.60
N TYR A 86 1.96 -5.44 13.96
CA TYR A 86 2.49 -6.50 13.10
C TYR A 86 1.67 -7.77 13.18
N GLU A 87 1.26 -8.29 12.03
CA GLU A 87 0.49 -9.52 11.93
C GLU A 87 1.29 -10.64 11.26
N ILE A 88 1.13 -11.86 11.78
CA ILE A 88 1.73 -13.06 11.20
C ILE A 88 0.70 -13.75 10.32
N TYR A 89 0.93 -13.71 9.01
CA TYR A 89 0.05 -14.38 8.07
C TYR A 89 0.52 -15.79 7.72
N THR A 90 -0.45 -16.67 7.57
CA THR A 90 -0.29 -18.07 7.20
C THR A 90 -0.93 -18.32 5.83
N LYS A 91 -0.80 -19.55 5.32
CA LYS A 91 -1.49 -19.98 4.08
C LYS A 91 -3.02 -19.89 4.14
N ASP A 92 -3.58 -19.79 5.34
CA ASP A 92 -5.04 -19.73 5.56
C ASP A 92 -5.57 -18.29 5.55
N HIS A 93 -4.68 -17.27 5.53
CA HIS A 93 -5.06 -15.88 5.39
C HIS A 93 -5.16 -15.50 3.91
N HIS A 94 -6.30 -14.92 3.56
CA HIS A 94 -6.64 -14.50 2.22
C HIS A 94 -6.98 -13.02 2.18
N CYS A 95 -6.39 -12.25 1.28
CA CYS A 95 -6.92 -10.93 0.93
C CYS A 95 -7.92 -11.13 -0.21
N VAL A 96 -9.18 -10.74 0.01
CA VAL A 96 -10.27 -11.05 -0.91
C VAL A 96 -10.40 -9.95 -1.96
N ASP A 97 -10.18 -10.30 -3.24
CA ASP A 97 -10.31 -9.43 -4.40
C ASP A 97 -11.59 -9.69 -5.24
N ASP A 98 -12.44 -10.64 -4.80
CA ASP A 98 -13.74 -10.90 -5.42
C ASP A 98 -14.72 -9.77 -5.11
N VAL A 99 -15.06 -8.99 -6.14
CA VAL A 99 -15.97 -7.83 -6.03
C VAL A 99 -17.39 -8.19 -5.57
N ASN A 100 -17.79 -9.46 -5.66
CA ASN A 100 -19.10 -9.94 -5.24
C ASN A 100 -19.12 -10.37 -3.78
N SER A 101 -17.96 -10.59 -3.16
CA SER A 101 -17.85 -11.01 -1.77
C SER A 101 -18.20 -9.88 -0.80
N LYS A 102 -18.79 -10.24 0.34
CA LYS A 102 -18.92 -9.32 1.48
C LYS A 102 -17.57 -8.98 2.13
N TYR A 103 -16.54 -9.82 1.87
CA TYR A 103 -15.18 -9.62 2.35
C TYR A 103 -14.29 -8.89 1.34
N TYR A 104 -14.84 -8.35 0.24
CA TYR A 104 -14.07 -7.62 -0.75
C TYR A 104 -13.13 -6.59 -0.10
N ASN A 105 -11.85 -6.64 -0.49
CA ASN A 105 -10.77 -5.82 0.05
C ASN A 105 -10.55 -6.01 1.57
N LYS A 106 -10.72 -7.23 2.10
CA LYS A 106 -10.40 -7.58 3.48
C LYS A 106 -9.44 -8.76 3.55
N ILE A 107 -8.56 -8.74 4.53
CA ILE A 107 -7.73 -9.88 4.88
C ILE A 107 -8.50 -10.71 5.91
N VAL A 108 -8.77 -11.96 5.58
CA VAL A 108 -9.55 -12.88 6.42
C VAL A 108 -8.81 -14.18 6.65
N ASP A 109 -9.00 -14.78 7.83
CA ASP A 109 -8.63 -16.18 8.07
C ASP A 109 -9.75 -17.08 7.49
N SER A 110 -9.44 -17.79 6.41
CA SER A 110 -10.38 -18.64 5.69
C SER A 110 -10.97 -19.80 6.55
N LYS A 111 -10.34 -20.13 7.67
CA LYS A 111 -10.86 -21.11 8.65
C LYS A 111 -11.89 -20.53 9.61
N ARG A 112 -11.90 -19.21 9.76
CA ARG A 112 -12.78 -18.51 10.72
C ARG A 112 -14.00 -17.85 10.07
N VAL A 113 -13.99 -17.73 8.74
CA VAL A 113 -15.08 -17.09 8.02
C VAL A 113 -15.84 -18.07 7.13
N LYS A 114 -17.15 -17.89 6.99
CA LYS A 114 -17.93 -18.59 5.96
C LYS A 114 -17.57 -17.97 4.60
N ARG A 115 -16.79 -18.71 3.82
CA ARG A 115 -16.32 -18.27 2.50
C ARG A 115 -17.48 -18.04 1.54
N ASP A 116 -17.49 -16.86 0.89
CA ASP A 116 -18.44 -16.48 -0.16
C ASP A 116 -17.72 -15.91 -1.40
N TYR A 117 -16.38 -16.06 -1.47
CA TYR A 117 -15.53 -15.52 -2.54
C TYR A 117 -14.90 -16.63 -3.39
N GLN A 118 -14.71 -16.35 -4.66
CA GLN A 118 -14.06 -17.23 -5.64
C GLN A 118 -12.61 -16.81 -5.91
N SER A 119 -12.32 -15.50 -5.82
CA SER A 119 -11.01 -14.90 -6.09
C SER A 119 -10.43 -14.28 -4.81
N TYR A 120 -9.12 -14.47 -4.62
CA TYR A 120 -8.38 -13.94 -3.47
C TYR A 120 -6.88 -14.04 -3.68
N GLU A 121 -6.13 -13.19 -3.02
CA GLU A 121 -4.69 -13.28 -2.91
C GLU A 121 -4.29 -14.00 -1.62
N ARG A 122 -3.39 -14.98 -1.71
CA ARG A 122 -2.85 -15.67 -0.53
C ARG A 122 -1.88 -14.75 0.20
N MET A 123 -2.02 -14.63 1.53
CA MET A 123 -1.11 -13.81 2.33
C MET A 123 0.20 -14.54 2.70
N LYS A 124 0.37 -15.79 2.26
CA LYS A 124 1.64 -16.53 2.33
C LYS A 124 1.85 -17.33 1.07
N PHE A 125 2.92 -17.03 0.36
CA PHE A 125 3.39 -17.74 -0.84
C PHE A 125 4.55 -18.69 -0.51
N SER A 126 4.87 -19.60 -1.42
CA SER A 126 6.13 -20.36 -1.42
C SER A 126 7.33 -19.46 -1.68
N GLU A 127 7.14 -18.49 -2.56
CA GLU A 127 8.06 -17.40 -2.79
C GLU A 127 7.93 -16.36 -1.65
N ASP A 128 9.03 -15.80 -1.22
CA ASP A 128 9.09 -14.89 -0.07
C ASP A 128 8.46 -13.50 -0.30
N TYR A 129 7.52 -13.35 -1.26
CA TYR A 129 6.94 -12.06 -1.63
C TYR A 129 6.31 -11.31 -0.45
N TYR A 130 5.64 -12.03 0.45
CA TYR A 130 4.95 -11.47 1.63
C TYR A 130 5.62 -11.82 2.96
N LYS A 131 6.89 -12.26 2.89
CA LYS A 131 7.70 -12.55 4.09
C LYS A 131 7.84 -11.32 4.99
N TYR A 132 7.86 -10.13 4.39
CA TYR A 132 7.73 -8.83 5.03
C TYR A 132 6.89 -7.92 4.14
N GLY A 133 5.97 -7.19 4.75
CA GLY A 133 5.15 -6.23 4.02
C GLY A 133 4.45 -5.23 4.92
N ILE A 134 3.82 -4.24 4.29
CA ILE A 134 3.06 -3.18 4.94
C ILE A 134 1.72 -3.06 4.21
N VAL A 135 0.64 -3.02 4.96
CA VAL A 135 -0.70 -2.78 4.41
C VAL A 135 -0.82 -1.30 4.05
N VAL A 136 -1.21 -1.01 2.82
CA VAL A 136 -1.57 0.34 2.38
C VAL A 136 -3.09 0.49 2.51
N ASP A 137 -3.55 1.42 3.34
CA ASP A 137 -4.98 1.63 3.57
C ASP A 137 -5.65 2.31 2.38
N HIS A 138 -5.70 1.54 1.29
CA HIS A 138 -6.40 1.89 0.07
C HIS A 138 -7.80 1.29 0.08
N ASN A 139 -8.81 2.13 -0.21
CA ASN A 139 -10.20 1.70 -0.36
C ASN A 139 -10.75 0.97 0.88
N GLY A 140 -10.29 1.38 2.09
CA GLY A 140 -10.79 0.85 3.36
C GLY A 140 -10.48 -0.64 3.55
N ILE A 141 -9.23 -1.06 3.41
CA ILE A 141 -8.80 -2.45 3.63
C ILE A 141 -8.83 -2.85 5.11
N MET A 142 -8.63 -1.89 6.02
CA MET A 142 -8.57 -2.16 7.44
C MET A 142 -9.91 -2.65 7.99
N GLU A 143 -9.86 -3.40 9.09
CA GLU A 143 -11.06 -3.92 9.75
C GLU A 143 -11.99 -2.78 10.20
N GLY A 144 -13.31 -2.98 10.03
CA GLY A 144 -14.33 -1.97 10.37
C GLY A 144 -14.56 -0.91 9.30
N GLU A 145 -13.68 -0.78 8.30
CA GLU A 145 -13.84 0.19 7.21
C GLU A 145 -14.66 -0.37 6.05
N LYS A 146 -15.34 0.53 5.31
CA LYS A 146 -16.16 0.16 4.16
C LYS A 146 -15.37 0.26 2.86
N SER A 147 -15.26 -0.85 2.13
CA SER A 147 -14.67 -0.87 0.79
C SER A 147 -15.70 -0.60 -0.31
N ILE A 148 -15.29 0.13 -1.33
CA ILE A 148 -16.08 0.36 -2.54
C ILE A 148 -15.74 -0.72 -3.56
N ARG A 149 -16.74 -1.52 -3.95
CA ARG A 149 -16.56 -2.62 -4.91
C ARG A 149 -16.01 -2.12 -6.24
N GLY A 150 -15.01 -2.81 -6.76
CA GLY A 150 -14.38 -2.48 -8.05
C GLY A 150 -13.40 -1.30 -8.01
N ALA A 151 -13.17 -0.67 -6.84
CA ALA A 151 -12.23 0.45 -6.73
C ALA A 151 -10.77 0.02 -6.47
N GLY A 152 -10.48 -1.27 -6.55
CA GLY A 152 -9.18 -1.87 -6.27
C GLY A 152 -9.10 -2.43 -4.85
N SER A 153 -8.35 -3.50 -4.69
CA SER A 153 -8.19 -4.27 -3.45
C SER A 153 -6.75 -4.73 -3.24
N CYS A 154 -6.46 -5.17 -2.00
CA CYS A 154 -5.24 -5.90 -1.67
C CYS A 154 -3.95 -5.16 -2.06
N ILE A 155 -3.81 -3.91 -1.62
CA ILE A 155 -2.65 -3.09 -1.91
C ILE A 155 -1.66 -3.13 -0.74
N PHE A 156 -0.44 -3.53 -1.05
CA PHE A 156 0.65 -3.69 -0.09
C PHE A 156 1.95 -3.03 -0.58
N ILE A 157 2.86 -2.77 0.35
CA ILE A 157 4.28 -2.61 0.07
C ILE A 157 4.95 -3.92 0.47
N HIS A 158 5.65 -4.60 -0.47
CA HIS A 158 6.20 -5.93 -0.20
C HIS A 158 7.46 -6.24 -1.03
N ILE A 159 7.99 -7.47 -0.89
CA ILE A 159 9.22 -7.91 -1.56
C ILE A 159 8.89 -8.36 -2.98
N LYS A 160 9.50 -7.76 -3.99
CA LYS A 160 9.55 -8.22 -5.37
C LYS A 160 10.45 -7.32 -6.21
N SER A 161 11.01 -7.84 -7.30
CA SER A 161 11.93 -7.11 -8.20
C SER A 161 11.33 -6.76 -9.57
N ILE A 162 10.06 -7.14 -9.82
CA ILE A 162 9.36 -6.89 -11.09
C ILE A 162 8.02 -6.16 -10.86
N PRO A 163 7.48 -5.45 -11.86
CA PRO A 163 6.18 -4.79 -11.77
C PRO A 163 5.04 -5.72 -11.34
N THR A 164 4.05 -5.17 -10.65
CA THR A 164 2.97 -5.89 -9.96
C THR A 164 1.60 -5.71 -10.61
N ALA A 165 0.56 -6.23 -9.97
CA ALA A 165 -0.84 -5.95 -10.29
C ALA A 165 -1.36 -4.64 -9.65
N GLY A 166 -0.59 -4.03 -8.73
CA GLY A 166 -0.97 -2.78 -8.04
C GLY A 166 -0.14 -2.46 -6.81
N CYS A 167 0.54 -3.42 -6.20
CA CYS A 167 1.40 -3.21 -5.04
C CYS A 167 2.68 -2.44 -5.40
N THR A 168 3.28 -1.80 -4.39
CA THR A 168 4.61 -1.19 -4.47
C THR A 168 5.65 -2.17 -3.92
N VAL A 169 6.76 -2.39 -4.64
CA VAL A 169 7.70 -3.45 -4.29
C VAL A 169 9.15 -3.00 -4.36
N MET A 170 9.97 -3.64 -3.53
CA MET A 170 11.41 -3.42 -3.42
C MET A 170 12.10 -4.66 -2.86
N GLU A 171 13.42 -4.59 -2.64
CA GLU A 171 14.22 -5.66 -2.07
C GLU A 171 13.91 -5.89 -0.57
N GLU A 172 14.15 -7.12 -0.06
CA GLU A 172 13.84 -7.51 1.32
C GLU A 172 14.53 -6.61 2.35
N ALA A 173 15.80 -6.26 2.13
CA ALA A 173 16.56 -5.43 3.06
C ALA A 173 15.91 -4.06 3.28
N GLU A 174 15.39 -3.47 2.21
CA GLU A 174 14.74 -2.15 2.20
C GLU A 174 13.38 -2.19 2.90
N ILE A 175 12.56 -3.23 2.65
CA ILE A 175 11.30 -3.43 3.37
C ILE A 175 11.53 -3.54 4.88
N LYS A 176 12.52 -4.34 5.30
CA LYS A 176 12.87 -4.52 6.72
C LYS A 176 13.34 -3.22 7.36
N GLU A 177 14.11 -2.42 6.63
CA GLU A 177 14.56 -1.11 7.10
C GLU A 177 13.37 -0.15 7.28
N ILE A 178 12.43 -0.14 6.30
CA ILE A 178 11.23 0.69 6.40
C ILE A 178 10.37 0.25 7.59
N ILE A 179 10.08 -1.04 7.76
CA ILE A 179 9.23 -1.54 8.85
C ILE A 179 9.84 -1.17 10.22
N ARG A 180 11.17 -1.26 10.39
CA ARG A 180 11.85 -0.86 11.64
C ARG A 180 11.81 0.65 11.89
N TRP A 181 11.70 1.45 10.84
CA TRP A 181 11.62 2.91 10.94
C TRP A 181 10.19 3.39 11.24
N LEU A 182 9.15 2.61 10.92
CA LEU A 182 7.77 2.97 11.19
C LEU A 182 7.52 3.11 12.70
N ASP A 183 6.75 4.14 13.05
CA ASP A 183 6.34 4.50 14.40
C ASP A 183 4.85 4.83 14.38
N GLU A 184 4.03 4.04 15.06
CA GLU A 184 2.57 4.20 15.09
C GLU A 184 2.15 5.57 15.65
N THR A 185 2.90 6.08 16.63
CA THR A 185 2.59 7.38 17.27
C THR A 185 2.70 8.56 16.30
N LYS A 186 3.48 8.38 15.22
CA LYS A 186 3.69 9.37 14.17
C LYS A 186 2.68 9.27 13.02
N LYS A 187 1.74 8.31 13.10
CA LYS A 187 0.71 8.08 12.07
C LYS A 187 1.29 8.05 10.64
N PRO A 188 2.15 7.09 10.31
CA PRO A 188 2.88 7.09 9.06
C PRO A 188 1.97 7.02 7.84
N LEU A 189 2.35 7.76 6.79
CA LEU A 189 1.60 7.90 5.56
C LEU A 189 2.45 7.47 4.35
N LEU A 190 1.80 6.84 3.37
CA LEU A 190 2.29 6.72 2.01
C LEU A 190 1.69 7.86 1.17
N VAL A 191 2.55 8.73 0.61
CA VAL A 191 2.17 9.68 -0.44
C VAL A 191 2.76 9.18 -1.74
N GLN A 192 1.91 8.82 -2.71
CA GLN A 192 2.33 8.16 -3.96
C GLN A 192 1.72 8.84 -5.19
N GLY A 193 2.55 9.08 -6.21
CA GLY A 193 2.10 9.75 -7.43
C GLY A 193 3.25 10.08 -8.37
N THR A 194 2.95 10.83 -9.44
CA THR A 194 4.01 11.49 -10.19
C THR A 194 4.66 12.58 -9.33
N GLU A 195 5.87 13.03 -9.66
CA GLU A 195 6.53 14.12 -8.91
C GLU A 195 5.60 15.31 -8.71
N LYS A 196 4.98 15.79 -9.81
CA LYS A 196 4.02 16.90 -9.76
C LYS A 196 2.80 16.61 -8.89
N THR A 197 2.31 15.37 -8.91
CA THR A 197 1.16 14.96 -8.08
C THR A 197 1.54 14.94 -6.60
N VAL A 198 2.69 14.37 -6.25
CA VAL A 198 3.19 14.33 -4.86
C VAL A 198 3.41 15.76 -4.33
N GLU A 199 4.00 16.65 -5.11
CA GLU A 199 4.15 18.07 -4.73
C GLU A 199 2.81 18.76 -4.44
N ALA A 200 1.76 18.44 -5.21
CA ALA A 200 0.42 18.96 -4.97
C ALA A 200 -0.22 18.38 -3.71
N LEU A 201 -0.11 17.04 -3.53
CA LEU A 201 -0.61 16.35 -2.35
C LEU A 201 0.05 16.80 -1.06
N MET A 202 1.36 17.11 -1.08
CA MET A 202 2.10 17.62 0.09
C MET A 202 1.67 19.02 0.56
N LYS A 203 0.85 19.72 -0.23
CA LYS A 203 0.20 20.97 0.18
C LYS A 203 -1.13 20.76 0.88
N ASP A 204 -1.63 19.53 0.92
CA ASP A 204 -2.89 19.17 1.57
C ASP A 204 -2.76 19.34 3.10
N GLU A 205 -3.72 20.03 3.70
CA GLU A 205 -3.72 20.33 5.14
C GLU A 205 -3.76 19.05 5.98
N ARG A 206 -4.38 17.97 5.47
CA ARG A 206 -4.51 16.67 6.17
C ARG A 206 -3.18 15.94 6.43
N ILE A 207 -2.10 16.33 5.78
CA ILE A 207 -0.75 15.81 6.06
C ILE A 207 0.10 16.82 6.84
N ARG A 208 -0.50 17.96 7.22
CA ARG A 208 0.16 19.01 8.00
C ARG A 208 -0.22 18.99 9.49
N GLU A 209 -1.27 18.27 9.85
CA GLU A 209 -1.73 18.03 11.22
C GLU A 209 -1.17 16.70 11.76
#